data_c9258d44a33c69ddcc2ee3aab1c2c75e
#
_entry.id   c9258d44a33c69ddcc2ee3aab1c2c75e
#
_cell.length_a   1.000
_cell.length_b   1.000
_cell.length_c   1.000
_cell.angle_alpha   90.00
_cell.angle_beta   90.00
_cell.angle_gamma   90.00
#
_symmetry.space_group_name_H-M   'P 1'
#
loop_
_entity.id
_entity.type
_entity.pdbx_description
1 polymer ?
#
loop_
_entity_poly.entity_id
_entity_poly.type
_entity_poly.pdbx_seq_one_letter_code
_entity_poly.pdbx_strand_id
1 'polypeptide(L)'
;MSGKELEINMSQSLIVALDFPGKAEVEQFLSHFEGEQLFVKVGMELFYKEGPAIITYLKEKGHQIFLDLKLHDIPNTVKSAMRSLASLDVDMVNVHAAGGSSMMKAAVEGLVEGKREGKERPICIAVTQLTSTSEAMMKKEIGIEKALEEAVAHYAKLTKESGLDGVVCSTLEVPKLREVCGPAFVTVTPGIRLASDDVNDQVRVATPKRARELGSSYIVVGRSITKAENPLEAYKTVKQQWEGVTI
;
A
#
# COMPACT_ATOMS: atom_id res chain seq x y z
N MET A 1 17.52 -21.11 5.58
CA MET A 1 16.34 -20.78 4.74
C MET A 1 16.74 -19.63 3.87
N SER A 2 16.84 -19.87 2.57
CA SER A 2 17.28 -18.90 1.57
C SER A 2 16.22 -17.78 1.47
N GLY A 3 16.57 -16.58 1.91
CA GLY A 3 15.75 -15.40 1.65
C GLY A 3 15.80 -15.10 0.15
N LYS A 4 14.72 -15.40 -0.57
CA LYS A 4 14.50 -14.82 -1.89
C LYS A 4 14.38 -13.31 -1.67
N GLU A 5 15.34 -12.54 -2.15
CA GLU A 5 15.17 -11.10 -2.33
C GLU A 5 13.97 -10.90 -3.26
N LEU A 6 12.97 -10.15 -2.80
CA LEU A 6 11.88 -9.71 -3.66
C LEU A 6 12.49 -8.76 -4.70
N GLU A 7 12.72 -9.24 -5.92
CA GLU A 7 13.01 -8.37 -7.04
C GLU A 7 11.73 -7.56 -7.37
N ILE A 8 11.70 -6.32 -6.91
CA ILE A 8 10.59 -5.40 -7.21
C ILE A 8 10.74 -4.94 -8.64
N ASN A 9 9.84 -5.43 -9.51
CA ASN A 9 9.75 -4.93 -10.87
C ASN A 9 9.19 -3.49 -10.82
N MET A 10 10.02 -2.49 -11.15
CA MET A 10 9.64 -1.07 -11.10
C MET A 10 8.40 -0.74 -11.93
N SER A 11 8.19 -1.43 -13.07
CA SER A 11 6.99 -1.25 -13.90
C SER A 11 5.69 -1.72 -13.23
N GLN A 12 5.78 -2.59 -12.23
CA GLN A 12 4.66 -3.13 -11.47
C GLN A 12 4.54 -2.53 -10.06
N SER A 13 5.36 -1.53 -9.74
CA SER A 13 5.39 -0.92 -8.41
C SER A 13 4.61 0.41 -8.31
N LEU A 14 3.92 0.82 -9.38
CA LEU A 14 2.96 1.91 -9.39
C LEU A 14 1.55 1.36 -9.09
N ILE A 15 0.98 1.77 -7.97
CA ILE A 15 -0.35 1.35 -7.51
C ILE A 15 -1.34 2.49 -7.72
N VAL A 16 -2.42 2.22 -8.47
CA VAL A 16 -3.51 3.18 -8.68
C VAL A 16 -4.60 2.99 -7.63
N ALA A 17 -4.90 4.03 -6.85
CA ALA A 17 -5.94 3.96 -5.83
C ALA A 17 -7.33 4.10 -6.45
N LEU A 18 -8.14 3.03 -6.41
CA LEU A 18 -9.53 3.02 -6.85
C LEU A 18 -10.46 3.50 -5.72
N ASP A 19 -10.30 4.77 -5.33
CA ASP A 19 -11.13 5.40 -4.30
C ASP A 19 -12.44 5.90 -4.96
N PHE A 20 -13.27 4.94 -5.41
CA PHE A 20 -14.56 5.15 -6.06
C PHE A 20 -15.71 4.64 -5.18
N PRO A 21 -16.90 5.24 -5.29
CA PRO A 21 -18.04 4.87 -4.46
C PRO A 21 -18.67 3.52 -4.85
N GLY A 22 -18.33 2.93 -6.00
CA GLY A 22 -18.86 1.64 -6.41
C GLY A 22 -18.25 1.07 -7.69
N LYS A 23 -18.71 -0.13 -8.06
CA LYS A 23 -18.20 -0.89 -9.19
C LYS A 23 -18.42 -0.18 -10.53
N ALA A 24 -19.54 0.51 -10.72
CA ALA A 24 -19.83 1.21 -11.98
C ALA A 24 -18.78 2.27 -12.32
N GLU A 25 -18.37 3.06 -11.33
CA GLU A 25 -17.33 4.07 -11.49
C GLU A 25 -15.95 3.44 -11.73
N VAL A 26 -15.68 2.28 -11.11
CA VAL A 26 -14.46 1.49 -11.38
C VAL A 26 -14.46 1.00 -12.83
N GLU A 27 -15.56 0.46 -13.33
CA GLU A 27 -15.70 0.00 -14.72
C GLU A 27 -15.50 1.14 -15.71
N GLN A 28 -16.11 2.30 -15.45
CA GLN A 28 -15.92 3.50 -16.27
C GLN A 28 -14.46 3.95 -16.29
N PHE A 29 -13.80 3.98 -15.12
CA PHE A 29 -12.39 4.34 -15.03
C PHE A 29 -11.50 3.34 -15.80
N LEU A 30 -11.69 2.04 -15.59
CA LEU A 30 -10.89 1.00 -16.22
C LEU A 30 -11.09 0.90 -17.73
N SER A 31 -12.19 1.42 -18.29
CA SER A 31 -12.38 1.49 -19.74
C SER A 31 -11.34 2.34 -20.45
N HIS A 32 -10.69 3.28 -19.76
CA HIS A 32 -9.54 4.04 -20.29
C HIS A 32 -8.26 3.21 -20.42
N PHE A 33 -8.20 2.01 -19.82
CA PHE A 33 -7.02 1.15 -19.69
C PHE A 33 -7.22 -0.21 -20.36
N GLU A 34 -8.01 -0.26 -21.43
CA GLU A 34 -8.24 -1.51 -22.18
C GLU A 34 -6.91 -2.14 -22.63
N GLY A 35 -6.69 -3.40 -22.29
CA GLY A 35 -5.46 -4.15 -22.59
C GLY A 35 -4.30 -3.93 -21.62
N GLU A 36 -4.41 -3.00 -20.67
CA GLU A 36 -3.38 -2.74 -19.66
C GLU A 36 -3.66 -3.52 -18.37
N GLN A 37 -2.61 -4.15 -17.81
CA GLN A 37 -2.66 -4.76 -16.49
C GLN A 37 -2.13 -3.77 -15.46
N LEU A 38 -3.00 -3.32 -14.56
CA LEU A 38 -2.64 -2.37 -13.51
C LEU A 38 -2.42 -3.09 -12.17
N PHE A 39 -1.61 -2.49 -11.31
CA PHE A 39 -1.67 -2.76 -9.88
C PHE A 39 -2.63 -1.74 -9.25
N VAL A 40 -3.73 -2.19 -8.68
CA VAL A 40 -4.77 -1.31 -8.14
C VAL A 40 -4.93 -1.49 -6.65
N LYS A 41 -5.26 -0.41 -5.94
CA LYS A 41 -5.61 -0.44 -4.52
C LYS A 41 -7.12 -0.36 -4.37
N VAL A 42 -7.70 -1.36 -3.69
CA VAL A 42 -9.09 -1.35 -3.25
C VAL A 42 -9.12 -0.95 -1.77
N GLY A 43 -9.70 0.20 -1.47
CA GLY A 43 -9.83 0.73 -0.12
C GLY A 43 -11.13 0.28 0.57
N MET A 44 -11.32 0.76 1.81
CA MET A 44 -12.45 0.38 2.66
C MET A 44 -13.81 0.72 2.04
N GLU A 45 -13.99 1.94 1.47
CA GLU A 45 -15.26 2.37 0.89
C GLU A 45 -15.75 1.39 -0.17
N LEU A 46 -14.91 1.14 -1.19
CA LEU A 46 -15.24 0.26 -2.30
C LEU A 46 -15.45 -1.19 -1.84
N PHE A 47 -14.56 -1.70 -0.97
CA PHE A 47 -14.66 -3.07 -0.50
C PHE A 47 -15.88 -3.31 0.40
N TYR A 48 -16.20 -2.39 1.31
CA TYR A 48 -17.37 -2.55 2.18
C TYR A 48 -18.71 -2.45 1.42
N LYS A 49 -18.72 -1.70 0.32
CA LYS A 49 -19.92 -1.63 -0.54
C LYS A 49 -20.09 -2.85 -1.42
N GLU A 50 -19.03 -3.27 -2.11
CA GLU A 50 -19.10 -4.29 -3.18
C GLU A 50 -18.72 -5.70 -2.68
N GLY A 51 -18.06 -5.81 -1.53
CA GLY A 51 -17.59 -7.07 -0.99
C GLY A 51 -16.53 -7.76 -1.85
N PRO A 52 -16.36 -9.09 -1.69
CA PRO A 52 -15.39 -9.87 -2.46
C PRO A 52 -15.63 -9.87 -3.98
N ALA A 53 -16.84 -9.52 -4.43
CA ALA A 53 -17.17 -9.51 -5.86
C ALA A 53 -16.30 -8.52 -6.66
N ILE A 54 -15.92 -7.38 -6.07
CA ILE A 54 -15.02 -6.42 -6.74
C ILE A 54 -13.62 -7.00 -6.94
N ILE A 55 -13.13 -7.82 -6.00
CA ILE A 55 -11.83 -8.48 -6.11
C ILE A 55 -11.86 -9.49 -7.25
N THR A 56 -12.90 -10.34 -7.31
CA THR A 56 -13.09 -11.30 -8.40
C THR A 56 -13.11 -10.59 -9.75
N TYR A 57 -13.91 -9.53 -9.90
CA TYR A 57 -13.98 -8.73 -11.12
C TYR A 57 -12.60 -8.21 -11.56
N LEU A 58 -11.82 -7.62 -10.65
CA LEU A 58 -10.51 -7.06 -10.96
C LEU A 58 -9.49 -8.15 -11.32
N LYS A 59 -9.54 -9.31 -10.65
CA LYS A 59 -8.66 -10.46 -10.97
C LYS A 59 -9.00 -11.07 -12.34
N GLU A 60 -10.28 -11.16 -12.71
CA GLU A 60 -10.72 -11.60 -14.04
C GLU A 60 -10.23 -10.68 -15.17
N LYS A 61 -10.04 -9.39 -14.87
CA LYS A 61 -9.41 -8.41 -15.77
C LYS A 61 -7.88 -8.47 -15.78
N GLY A 62 -7.27 -9.34 -14.97
CA GLY A 62 -5.81 -9.53 -14.90
C GLY A 62 -5.06 -8.52 -14.04
N HIS A 63 -5.76 -7.71 -13.23
CA HIS A 63 -5.12 -6.72 -12.37
C HIS A 63 -4.49 -7.35 -11.13
N GLN A 64 -3.39 -6.75 -10.64
CA GLN A 64 -2.87 -6.99 -9.30
C GLN A 64 -3.63 -6.13 -8.29
N ILE A 65 -3.81 -6.64 -7.06
CA ILE A 65 -4.66 -5.98 -6.06
C ILE A 65 -3.93 -5.80 -4.73
N PHE A 66 -3.81 -4.54 -4.31
CA PHE A 66 -3.54 -4.18 -2.93
C PHE A 66 -4.88 -3.95 -2.21
N LEU A 67 -5.28 -4.86 -1.33
CA LEU A 67 -6.49 -4.72 -0.52
C LEU A 67 -6.18 -3.98 0.78
N ASP A 68 -6.53 -2.69 0.81
CA ASP A 68 -6.11 -1.70 1.81
C ASP A 68 -7.19 -1.51 2.89
N LEU A 69 -7.37 -2.50 3.78
CA LEU A 69 -8.39 -2.50 4.85
C LEU A 69 -7.83 -2.15 6.23
N LYS A 70 -6.50 -2.11 6.39
CA LYS A 70 -5.81 -1.69 7.62
C LYS A 70 -6.31 -2.43 8.87
N LEU A 71 -6.28 -3.76 8.86
CA LEU A 71 -6.81 -4.57 9.96
C LEU A 71 -6.13 -4.21 11.29
N HIS A 72 -6.95 -4.04 12.31
CA HIS A 72 -6.51 -3.70 13.66
C HIS A 72 -7.52 -4.24 14.67
N ASP A 73 -7.25 -5.42 15.20
CA ASP A 73 -8.12 -6.13 16.16
C ASP A 73 -7.27 -7.11 16.98
N ILE A 74 -7.86 -7.87 17.88
CA ILE A 74 -7.16 -8.92 18.63
C ILE A 74 -6.55 -9.97 17.67
N PRO A 75 -5.43 -10.62 18.04
CA PRO A 75 -4.66 -11.48 17.13
C PRO A 75 -5.49 -12.56 16.42
N ASN A 76 -6.39 -13.25 17.12
CA ASN A 76 -7.20 -14.32 16.52
C ASN A 76 -8.18 -13.80 15.46
N THR A 77 -8.78 -12.63 15.67
CA THR A 77 -9.68 -11.98 14.70
C THR A 77 -8.91 -11.61 13.44
N VAL A 78 -7.73 -10.98 13.60
CA VAL A 78 -6.88 -10.60 12.46
C VAL A 78 -6.39 -11.83 11.72
N LYS A 79 -5.96 -12.90 12.41
CA LYS A 79 -5.57 -14.17 11.77
C LYS A 79 -6.69 -14.74 10.89
N SER A 80 -7.90 -14.81 11.44
CA SER A 80 -9.07 -15.34 10.72
C SER A 80 -9.45 -14.49 9.52
N ALA A 81 -9.41 -13.16 9.66
CA ALA A 81 -9.66 -12.23 8.57
C ALA A 81 -8.59 -12.37 7.47
N MET A 82 -7.30 -12.40 7.82
CA MET A 82 -6.20 -12.55 6.85
C MET A 82 -6.25 -13.87 6.10
N ARG A 83 -6.64 -14.99 6.76
CA ARG A 83 -6.88 -16.26 6.08
C ARG A 83 -7.97 -16.14 5.02
N SER A 84 -9.06 -15.42 5.33
CA SER A 84 -10.13 -15.16 4.36
C SER A 84 -9.67 -14.26 3.21
N LEU A 85 -8.89 -13.21 3.50
CA LEU A 85 -8.36 -12.31 2.45
C LEU A 85 -7.38 -13.02 1.52
N ALA A 86 -6.52 -13.89 2.04
CA ALA A 86 -5.58 -14.66 1.22
C ALA A 86 -6.30 -15.58 0.20
N SER A 87 -7.47 -16.12 0.57
CA SER A 87 -8.26 -16.96 -0.34
C SER A 87 -8.85 -16.20 -1.54
N LEU A 88 -8.89 -14.87 -1.49
CA LEU A 88 -9.35 -14.00 -2.59
C LEU A 88 -8.29 -13.79 -3.69
N ASP A 89 -7.08 -14.35 -3.54
CA ASP A 89 -5.96 -14.21 -4.49
C ASP A 89 -5.48 -12.75 -4.67
N VAL A 90 -5.57 -11.94 -3.61
CA VAL A 90 -5.01 -10.59 -3.60
C VAL A 90 -3.49 -10.64 -3.50
N ASP A 91 -2.81 -9.60 -3.99
CA ASP A 91 -1.35 -9.58 -4.09
C ASP A 91 -0.69 -8.89 -2.88
N MET A 92 -1.39 -7.94 -2.26
CA MET A 92 -0.92 -7.20 -1.08
C MET A 92 -2.06 -6.90 -0.12
N VAL A 93 -1.78 -6.95 1.19
CA VAL A 93 -2.71 -6.59 2.27
C VAL A 93 -2.00 -5.79 3.35
N ASN A 94 -2.75 -5.16 4.24
CA ASN A 94 -2.15 -4.44 5.36
C ASN A 94 -2.87 -4.58 6.69
N VAL A 95 -2.11 -4.29 7.75
CA VAL A 95 -2.57 -4.12 9.13
C VAL A 95 -2.08 -2.77 9.67
N HIS A 96 -2.47 -2.38 10.88
CA HIS A 96 -1.80 -1.32 11.64
C HIS A 96 -0.66 -1.88 12.51
N ALA A 97 0.53 -1.28 12.48
CA ALA A 97 1.66 -1.66 13.34
C ALA A 97 1.34 -1.45 14.84
N ALA A 98 0.47 -0.49 15.14
CA ALA A 98 -0.01 -0.20 16.49
C ALA A 98 -0.75 -1.38 17.17
N GLY A 99 -1.19 -2.40 16.40
CA GLY A 99 -1.75 -3.63 16.94
C GLY A 99 -0.73 -4.54 17.65
N GLY A 100 0.56 -4.22 17.52
CA GLY A 100 1.65 -4.92 18.22
C GLY A 100 2.08 -6.23 17.56
N SER A 101 3.19 -6.80 18.08
CA SER A 101 3.85 -7.96 17.46
C SER A 101 2.99 -9.21 17.40
N SER A 102 2.18 -9.48 18.44
CA SER A 102 1.30 -10.66 18.46
C SER A 102 0.25 -10.63 17.38
N MET A 103 -0.38 -9.45 17.16
CA MET A 103 -1.37 -9.27 16.08
C MET A 103 -0.71 -9.38 14.70
N MET A 104 0.45 -8.77 14.51
CA MET A 104 1.18 -8.80 13.25
C MET A 104 1.64 -10.22 12.87
N LYS A 105 2.17 -10.99 13.84
CA LYS A 105 2.53 -12.41 13.63
C LYS A 105 1.30 -13.24 13.26
N ALA A 106 0.19 -13.05 13.96
CA ALA A 106 -1.08 -13.72 13.68
C ALA A 106 -1.61 -13.38 12.26
N ALA A 107 -1.41 -12.15 11.79
CA ALA A 107 -1.74 -11.76 10.42
C ALA A 107 -0.96 -12.60 9.39
N VAL A 108 0.35 -12.74 9.55
CA VAL A 108 1.20 -13.55 8.66
C VAL A 108 0.79 -15.03 8.69
N GLU A 109 0.54 -15.58 9.88
CA GLU A 109 0.05 -16.96 10.02
C GLU A 109 -1.27 -17.17 9.25
N GLY A 110 -2.23 -16.25 9.39
CA GLY A 110 -3.49 -16.31 8.66
C GLY A 110 -3.32 -16.29 7.14
N LEU A 111 -2.40 -15.47 6.63
CA LEU A 111 -2.09 -15.43 5.20
C LEU A 111 -1.46 -16.72 4.69
N VAL A 112 -0.57 -17.34 5.47
CA VAL A 112 0.04 -18.63 5.13
C VAL A 112 -1.00 -19.75 5.10
N GLU A 113 -1.92 -19.76 6.07
CA GLU A 113 -2.99 -20.76 6.14
C GLU A 113 -4.05 -20.61 5.03
N GLY A 114 -4.33 -19.36 4.60
CA GLY A 114 -5.39 -19.06 3.63
C GLY A 114 -4.94 -18.95 2.19
N LYS A 115 -3.64 -18.99 1.91
CA LYS A 115 -3.13 -18.88 0.53
C LYS A 115 -3.61 -20.02 -0.35
N ARG A 116 -3.84 -19.75 -1.62
CA ARG A 116 -4.21 -20.78 -2.59
C ARG A 116 -3.06 -21.76 -2.81
N GLU A 117 -3.39 -23.00 -3.08
CA GLU A 117 -2.41 -24.03 -3.41
C GLU A 117 -1.55 -23.62 -4.61
N GLY A 118 -0.24 -23.82 -4.51
CA GLY A 118 0.72 -23.42 -5.55
C GLY A 118 1.01 -21.92 -5.65
N LYS A 119 0.39 -21.07 -4.81
CA LYS A 119 0.63 -19.62 -4.78
C LYS A 119 1.47 -19.23 -3.56
N GLU A 120 2.21 -18.13 -3.72
CA GLU A 120 2.81 -17.45 -2.57
C GLU A 120 1.70 -16.70 -1.78
N ARG A 121 1.94 -16.44 -0.49
CA ARG A 121 1.03 -15.60 0.28
C ARG A 121 1.08 -14.15 -0.20
N PRO A 122 0.00 -13.37 -0.02
CA PRO A 122 0.03 -11.93 -0.26
C PRO A 122 1.18 -11.24 0.51
N ILE A 123 1.75 -10.19 -0.07
CA ILE A 123 2.66 -9.27 0.63
C ILE A 123 1.87 -8.65 1.79
N CYS A 124 2.42 -8.76 3.02
CA CYS A 124 1.80 -8.19 4.22
C CYS A 124 2.62 -7.01 4.72
N ILE A 125 2.00 -5.82 4.75
CA ILE A 125 2.65 -4.61 5.22
C ILE A 125 1.90 -3.99 6.40
N ALA A 126 2.58 -3.19 7.22
CA ALA A 126 1.94 -2.50 8.34
C ALA A 126 1.94 -0.99 8.16
N VAL A 127 0.83 -0.33 8.44
CA VAL A 127 0.75 1.14 8.51
C VAL A 127 1.46 1.59 9.78
N THR A 128 2.48 2.44 9.63
CA THR A 128 3.24 3.01 10.76
C THR A 128 2.45 4.14 11.41
N GLN A 129 2.37 5.28 10.71
CA GLN A 129 1.51 6.42 11.04
C GLN A 129 0.83 6.90 9.76
N LEU A 130 -0.41 7.35 9.86
CA LEU A 130 -1.13 7.89 8.70
C LEU A 130 -0.43 9.16 8.21
N THR A 131 -0.42 9.39 6.90
CA THR A 131 0.19 10.59 6.30
C THR A 131 -0.51 11.89 6.70
N SER A 132 -1.71 11.82 7.24
CA SER A 132 -2.46 12.92 7.87
C SER A 132 -2.05 13.19 9.33
N THR A 133 -1.34 12.25 9.99
CA THR A 133 -0.93 12.40 11.39
C THR A 133 0.26 13.35 11.49
N SER A 134 0.06 14.49 12.16
CA SER A 134 1.15 15.39 12.57
C SER A 134 1.79 14.91 13.88
N GLU A 135 3.00 15.37 14.18
CA GLU A 135 3.65 15.07 15.46
C GLU A 135 2.84 15.61 16.66
N ALA A 136 2.23 16.79 16.50
CA ALA A 136 1.38 17.37 17.53
C ALA A 136 0.13 16.50 17.81
N MET A 137 -0.54 16.03 16.77
CA MET A 137 -1.67 15.09 16.87
C MET A 137 -1.24 13.78 17.52
N MET A 138 -0.11 13.21 17.07
CA MET A 138 0.42 11.96 17.63
C MET A 138 0.68 12.06 19.14
N LYS A 139 1.27 13.17 19.59
CA LYS A 139 1.53 13.40 21.05
C LYS A 139 0.26 13.67 21.83
N LYS A 140 -0.60 14.58 21.35
CA LYS A 140 -1.74 15.08 22.13
C LYS A 140 -2.96 14.15 22.10
N GLU A 141 -3.20 13.45 20.99
CA GLU A 141 -4.44 12.68 20.79
C GLU A 141 -4.18 11.16 20.81
N ILE A 142 -3.01 10.70 20.31
CA ILE A 142 -2.67 9.28 20.28
C ILE A 142 -1.83 8.90 21.53
N GLY A 143 -1.22 9.87 22.21
CA GLY A 143 -0.46 9.65 23.45
C GLY A 143 0.95 9.07 23.23
N ILE A 144 1.54 9.27 22.04
CA ILE A 144 2.91 8.83 21.75
C ILE A 144 3.85 10.02 21.88
N GLU A 145 4.64 10.06 22.96
CA GLU A 145 5.53 11.18 23.30
C GLU A 145 6.80 11.29 22.43
N LYS A 146 7.14 10.24 21.67
CA LYS A 146 8.31 10.23 20.79
C LYS A 146 8.18 11.25 19.65
N ALA A 147 9.31 11.63 19.03
CA ALA A 147 9.27 12.29 17.72
C ALA A 147 8.62 11.38 16.67
N LEU A 148 7.94 11.98 15.70
CA LEU A 148 7.20 11.22 14.67
C LEU A 148 8.10 10.24 13.92
N GLU A 149 9.30 10.69 13.52
CA GLU A 149 10.28 9.85 12.85
C GLU A 149 10.75 8.66 13.70
N GLU A 150 10.95 8.87 15.00
CA GLU A 150 11.32 7.80 15.92
C GLU A 150 10.19 6.78 16.12
N ALA A 151 8.94 7.24 16.19
CA ALA A 151 7.77 6.37 16.30
C ALA A 151 7.60 5.53 15.04
N VAL A 152 7.77 6.13 13.86
CA VAL A 152 7.71 5.43 12.56
C VAL A 152 8.83 4.39 12.47
N ALA A 153 10.07 4.74 12.81
CA ALA A 153 11.20 3.81 12.81
C ALA A 153 11.00 2.65 13.81
N HIS A 154 10.44 2.91 14.97
CA HIS A 154 10.10 1.90 15.97
C HIS A 154 9.05 0.90 15.41
N TYR A 155 7.96 1.40 14.82
CA TYR A 155 6.94 0.56 14.22
C TYR A 155 7.47 -0.27 13.04
N ALA A 156 8.32 0.32 12.20
CA ALA A 156 8.92 -0.40 11.08
C ALA A 156 9.83 -1.56 11.56
N LYS A 157 10.65 -1.32 12.59
CA LYS A 157 11.47 -2.35 13.21
C LYS A 157 10.63 -3.48 13.81
N LEU A 158 9.60 -3.13 14.58
CA LEU A 158 8.66 -4.09 15.16
C LEU A 158 7.93 -4.90 14.07
N THR A 159 7.55 -4.27 12.96
CA THR A 159 6.93 -4.90 11.80
C THR A 159 7.86 -5.94 11.18
N LYS A 160 9.12 -5.58 10.93
CA LYS A 160 10.14 -6.50 10.42
C LYS A 160 10.37 -7.68 11.35
N GLU A 161 10.54 -7.44 12.65
CA GLU A 161 10.73 -8.46 13.69
C GLU A 161 9.50 -9.39 13.84
N SER A 162 8.32 -8.92 13.42
CA SER A 162 7.09 -9.71 13.41
C SER A 162 6.90 -10.55 12.14
N GLY A 163 7.83 -10.48 11.16
CA GLY A 163 7.83 -11.28 9.95
C GLY A 163 6.97 -10.74 8.81
N LEU A 164 6.56 -9.46 8.86
CA LEU A 164 5.91 -8.78 7.76
C LEU A 164 6.95 -8.32 6.72
N ASP A 165 6.49 -8.10 5.50
CA ASP A 165 7.36 -7.78 4.36
C ASP A 165 7.76 -6.30 4.31
N GLY A 166 6.97 -5.40 4.91
CA GLY A 166 7.20 -3.97 4.82
C GLY A 166 6.20 -3.11 5.56
N VAL A 167 6.22 -1.83 5.21
CA VAL A 167 5.36 -0.81 5.82
C VAL A 167 4.73 0.15 4.81
N VAL A 168 3.60 0.76 5.20
CA VAL A 168 3.10 2.01 4.61
C VAL A 168 3.70 3.16 5.41
N CYS A 169 4.36 4.09 4.72
CA CYS A 169 5.04 5.24 5.32
C CYS A 169 5.02 6.45 4.39
N SER A 170 5.39 7.62 4.89
CA SER A 170 5.64 8.77 4.02
C SER A 170 6.90 8.56 3.19
N THR A 171 6.93 9.09 1.97
CA THR A 171 8.12 9.11 1.11
C THR A 171 9.35 9.68 1.83
N LEU A 172 9.16 10.71 2.68
CA LEU A 172 10.24 11.37 3.41
C LEU A 172 10.89 10.47 4.48
N GLU A 173 10.19 9.44 4.94
CA GLU A 173 10.64 8.50 5.96
C GLU A 173 11.47 7.35 5.37
N VAL A 174 11.39 7.12 4.05
CA VAL A 174 12.02 5.96 3.38
C VAL A 174 13.52 5.85 3.63
N PRO A 175 14.36 6.90 3.53
CA PRO A 175 15.80 6.78 3.78
C PRO A 175 16.11 6.25 5.18
N LYS A 176 15.39 6.76 6.19
CA LYS A 176 15.54 6.29 7.58
C LYS A 176 15.12 4.84 7.74
N LEU A 177 14.04 4.45 7.10
CA LEU A 177 13.55 3.06 7.15
C LEU A 177 14.49 2.08 6.44
N ARG A 178 15.15 2.50 5.34
CA ARG A 178 16.20 1.73 4.69
C ARG A 178 17.42 1.52 5.60
N GLU A 179 17.79 2.55 6.37
CA GLU A 179 18.88 2.46 7.35
C GLU A 179 18.55 1.43 8.45
N VAL A 180 17.36 1.51 9.06
CA VAL A 180 16.98 0.66 10.22
C VAL A 180 16.51 -0.74 9.85
N CYS A 181 15.86 -0.90 8.69
CA CYS A 181 15.26 -2.16 8.28
C CYS A 181 15.99 -2.85 7.11
N GLY A 182 16.93 -2.17 6.48
CA GLY A 182 17.68 -2.69 5.33
C GLY A 182 16.96 -2.51 3.99
N PRO A 183 17.68 -2.72 2.86
CA PRO A 183 17.20 -2.40 1.51
C PRO A 183 16.08 -3.31 1.00
N ALA A 184 15.99 -4.55 1.48
CA ALA A 184 14.96 -5.50 1.05
C ALA A 184 13.59 -5.27 1.72
N PHE A 185 13.52 -4.43 2.78
CA PHE A 185 12.27 -4.16 3.47
C PHE A 185 11.35 -3.27 2.64
N VAL A 186 10.16 -3.73 2.32
CA VAL A 186 9.21 -3.06 1.41
C VAL A 186 8.70 -1.75 2.02
N THR A 187 8.71 -0.68 1.23
CA THR A 187 8.10 0.60 1.57
C THR A 187 7.03 0.95 0.55
N VAL A 188 5.80 1.15 1.00
CA VAL A 188 4.67 1.59 0.18
C VAL A 188 4.33 3.02 0.57
N THR A 189 4.44 3.95 -0.37
CA THR A 189 4.34 5.38 -0.08
C THR A 189 3.13 6.01 -0.79
N PRO A 190 2.04 6.31 -0.04
CA PRO A 190 0.94 7.13 -0.53
C PRO A 190 1.31 8.62 -0.50
N GLY A 191 0.38 9.48 -0.91
CA GLY A 191 0.61 10.92 -0.92
C GLY A 191 1.43 11.39 -2.12
N ILE A 192 1.38 10.63 -3.20
CA ILE A 192 2.08 10.98 -4.43
C ILE A 192 1.20 11.87 -5.29
N ARG A 193 1.79 12.99 -5.77
CA ARG A 193 1.14 14.01 -6.60
C ARG A 193 2.05 14.43 -7.75
N LEU A 194 1.46 14.80 -8.87
CA LEU A 194 2.17 15.55 -9.90
C LEU A 194 2.43 16.98 -9.40
N ALA A 195 3.47 17.63 -9.90
CA ALA A 195 3.82 18.99 -9.47
C ALA A 195 2.74 20.05 -9.78
N SER A 196 1.83 19.73 -10.72
CA SER A 196 0.67 20.56 -11.11
C SER A 196 -0.54 20.41 -10.20
N ASP A 197 -0.55 19.44 -9.28
CA ASP A 197 -1.73 19.08 -8.51
C ASP A 197 -1.83 19.87 -7.19
N ASP A 198 -3.05 20.09 -6.73
CA ASP A 198 -3.30 20.67 -5.40
C ASP A 198 -2.92 19.69 -4.27
N VAL A 199 -2.40 20.24 -3.16
CA VAL A 199 -1.94 19.45 -2.00
C VAL A 199 -3.10 18.82 -1.23
N ASN A 200 -4.27 19.46 -1.20
CA ASN A 200 -5.50 19.01 -0.52
C ASN A 200 -5.29 18.53 0.95
N ASP A 201 -5.86 17.37 1.29
CA ASP A 201 -5.93 16.76 2.64
C ASP A 201 -4.65 16.06 3.12
N GLN A 202 -3.61 16.00 2.30
CA GLN A 202 -2.35 15.32 2.67
C GLN A 202 -1.28 16.35 3.06
N VAL A 203 -0.74 16.19 4.27
CA VAL A 203 0.29 17.09 4.83
C VAL A 203 1.68 16.76 4.29
N ARG A 204 1.92 15.48 3.94
CA ARG A 204 3.23 14.96 3.54
C ARG A 204 3.15 14.36 2.13
N VAL A 205 3.35 15.21 1.11
CA VAL A 205 3.26 14.85 -0.32
C VAL A 205 4.65 14.80 -0.97
N ALA A 206 4.78 14.00 -2.04
CA ALA A 206 5.97 13.92 -2.86
C ALA A 206 5.60 13.69 -4.33
N THR A 207 6.51 14.01 -5.26
CA THR A 207 6.35 13.63 -6.67
C THR A 207 6.80 12.18 -6.90
N PRO A 208 6.34 11.52 -7.98
CA PRO A 208 6.82 10.19 -8.35
C PRO A 208 8.34 10.12 -8.47
N LYS A 209 8.95 11.13 -9.12
CA LYS A 209 10.41 11.28 -9.24
C LYS A 209 11.08 11.31 -7.86
N ARG A 210 10.54 12.14 -6.95
CA ARG A 210 11.11 12.26 -5.58
C ARG A 210 11.00 10.96 -4.80
N ALA A 211 9.88 10.24 -4.92
CA ALA A 211 9.69 8.94 -4.27
C ALA A 211 10.71 7.90 -4.78
N ARG A 212 10.98 7.88 -6.08
CA ARG A 212 12.04 7.05 -6.66
C ARG A 212 13.42 7.41 -6.10
N GLU A 213 13.78 8.68 -6.10
CA GLU A 213 15.09 9.16 -5.60
C GLU A 213 15.33 8.80 -4.14
N LEU A 214 14.27 8.80 -3.31
CA LEU A 214 14.33 8.42 -1.91
C LEU A 214 14.25 6.90 -1.68
N GLY A 215 14.05 6.10 -2.74
CA GLY A 215 14.11 4.65 -2.70
C GLY A 215 12.82 3.96 -2.24
N SER A 216 11.64 4.55 -2.47
CA SER A 216 10.36 3.88 -2.26
C SER A 216 10.28 2.58 -3.08
N SER A 217 9.70 1.51 -2.51
CA SER A 217 9.48 0.25 -3.23
C SER A 217 8.23 0.32 -4.11
N TYR A 218 7.16 0.90 -3.58
CA TYR A 218 5.89 1.11 -4.26
C TYR A 218 5.40 2.52 -4.00
N ILE A 219 4.74 3.11 -4.98
CA ILE A 219 4.01 4.37 -4.82
C ILE A 219 2.51 4.14 -5.01
N VAL A 220 1.69 4.84 -4.23
CA VAL A 220 0.23 4.82 -4.37
C VAL A 220 -0.24 6.18 -4.86
N VAL A 221 -0.87 6.19 -6.04
CA VAL A 221 -1.36 7.39 -6.71
C VAL A 221 -2.87 7.31 -6.88
N GLY A 222 -3.58 8.30 -6.37
CA GLY A 222 -5.04 8.40 -6.47
C GLY A 222 -5.45 9.50 -7.44
N ARG A 223 -5.93 10.63 -6.90
CA ARG A 223 -6.57 11.75 -7.63
C ARG A 223 -5.78 12.30 -8.81
N SER A 224 -4.45 12.30 -8.76
CA SER A 224 -3.58 12.68 -9.90
C SER A 224 -3.84 11.86 -11.16
N ILE A 225 -4.36 10.63 -11.02
CA ILE A 225 -4.74 9.75 -12.13
C ILE A 225 -6.26 9.68 -12.24
N THR A 226 -6.97 9.39 -11.13
CA THR A 226 -8.40 9.04 -11.17
C THR A 226 -9.32 10.25 -11.41
N LYS A 227 -8.82 11.48 -11.19
CA LYS A 227 -9.55 12.73 -11.46
C LYS A 227 -8.96 13.54 -12.62
N ALA A 228 -7.97 13.00 -13.32
CA ALA A 228 -7.42 13.66 -14.50
C ALA A 228 -8.44 13.66 -15.64
N GLU A 229 -8.41 14.69 -16.47
CA GLU A 229 -9.24 14.77 -17.69
C GLU A 229 -8.96 13.59 -18.65
N ASN A 230 -7.68 13.17 -18.72
CA ASN A 230 -7.27 11.97 -19.43
C ASN A 230 -6.50 11.04 -18.46
N PRO A 231 -7.16 10.05 -17.83
CA PRO A 231 -6.55 9.16 -16.85
C PRO A 231 -5.37 8.34 -17.40
N LEU A 232 -5.44 7.88 -18.64
CA LEU A 232 -4.38 7.09 -19.28
C LEU A 232 -3.10 7.92 -19.47
N GLU A 233 -3.21 9.14 -19.94
CA GLU A 233 -2.04 10.04 -20.12
C GLU A 233 -1.45 10.47 -18.76
N ALA A 234 -2.30 10.72 -17.76
CA ALA A 234 -1.85 11.00 -16.41
C ALA A 234 -1.10 9.80 -15.81
N TYR A 235 -1.60 8.57 -15.99
CA TYR A 235 -0.92 7.33 -15.59
C TYR A 235 0.44 7.18 -16.27
N LYS A 236 0.52 7.39 -17.58
CA LYS A 236 1.80 7.33 -18.32
C LYS A 236 2.80 8.37 -17.80
N THR A 237 2.35 9.59 -17.54
CA THR A 237 3.20 10.67 -16.99
C THR A 237 3.75 10.29 -15.62
N VAL A 238 2.90 9.77 -14.72
CA VAL A 238 3.32 9.29 -13.40
C VAL A 238 4.32 8.14 -13.54
N LYS A 239 4.03 7.17 -14.42
CA LYS A 239 4.88 6.01 -14.68
C LYS A 239 6.26 6.43 -15.18
N GLN A 240 6.35 7.35 -16.14
CA GLN A 240 7.61 7.90 -16.65
C GLN A 240 8.46 8.53 -15.54
N GLN A 241 7.85 9.38 -14.71
CA GLN A 241 8.56 10.00 -13.59
C GLN A 241 9.03 8.96 -12.57
N TRP A 242 8.23 7.94 -12.34
CA TRP A 242 8.52 6.85 -11.42
C TRP A 242 9.62 5.93 -11.92
N GLU A 243 9.58 5.51 -13.17
CA GLU A 243 10.57 4.62 -13.78
C GLU A 243 11.86 5.36 -14.20
N GLY A 244 11.78 6.68 -14.40
CA GLY A 244 12.92 7.50 -14.82
C GLY A 244 13.27 7.35 -16.29
N VAL A 245 12.34 6.87 -17.08
CA VAL A 245 12.50 6.76 -18.53
C VAL A 245 12.10 8.09 -19.16
N THR A 246 13.04 8.71 -19.91
CA THR A 246 12.71 9.84 -20.80
C THR A 246 12.38 9.25 -22.16
N ILE A 247 11.16 9.52 -22.66
CA ILE A 247 10.79 9.23 -24.05
C ILE A 247 11.29 10.35 -24.94
#